data_b94f4fba70668d2e4b4fb7d5f3402389
#
_entry.id   b94f4fba70668d2e4b4fb7d5f3402389
#
_cell.length_a   1.000
_cell.length_b   1.000
_cell.length_c   1.000
_cell.angle_alpha   90.00
_cell.angle_beta   90.00
_cell.angle_gamma   90.00
#
_symmetry.space_group_name_H-M   'P 1'
#
loop_
_entity.id
_entity.type
_entity.pdbx_description
1 polymer ?
#
loop_
_entity_poly.entity_id
_entity_poly.type
_entity_poly.pdbx_seq_one_letter_code
_entity_poly.pdbx_strand_id
1 'polypeptide(L)'
;MTDPIDRRDVLGTAGLVAAASMLGTEAAAQPAGGRMTVHILDLYSGTPANGVKVELFTKQGDTMTPVKSATTGADGRPPAGPMLAGDAFTAGRYVIAFDLSDYFKGADKTLPANFFRKVTMEFEVVDAKMPHHIPLQCTPWTQACSVLPG
;
A
#
# COMPACT_ATOMS: atom_id res chain seq x y z
N MET A 1 2.64 75.28 -15.28
CA MET A 1 4.06 75.09 -15.61
C MET A 1 4.40 73.72 -15.21
N THR A 2 4.27 72.80 -16.09
CA THR A 2 4.39 71.35 -15.87
C THR A 2 5.68 70.87 -16.53
N ASP A 3 6.63 70.42 -15.71
CA ASP A 3 7.84 69.80 -16.19
C ASP A 3 7.58 68.37 -16.62
N PRO A 4 8.10 67.96 -17.77
CA PRO A 4 7.95 66.56 -18.23
C PRO A 4 9.00 65.66 -17.61
N ILE A 5 8.56 64.56 -17.07
CA ILE A 5 9.38 63.49 -16.53
C ILE A 5 10.14 62.81 -17.67
N ASP A 6 11.47 62.91 -17.64
CA ASP A 6 12.40 62.29 -18.57
C ASP A 6 12.46 60.78 -18.39
N ARG A 7 12.20 60.04 -19.48
CA ARG A 7 12.09 58.57 -19.53
C ARG A 7 13.39 57.91 -19.91
N ARG A 8 14.50 58.30 -19.34
CA ARG A 8 15.80 57.72 -19.67
C ARG A 8 16.66 57.53 -18.44
N ASP A 9 16.33 56.60 -17.60
CA ASP A 9 17.31 55.98 -16.70
C ASP A 9 16.66 54.75 -16.01
N VAL A 10 16.42 53.69 -16.78
CA VAL A 10 16.22 52.36 -16.24
C VAL A 10 17.05 51.37 -17.05
N LEU A 11 18.37 51.50 -16.87
CA LEU A 11 19.29 50.48 -17.30
C LEU A 11 20.05 49.95 -16.05
N GLY A 12 19.82 48.67 -15.75
CA GLY A 12 20.81 47.91 -15.01
C GLY A 12 20.45 47.47 -13.62
N THR A 13 19.66 46.41 -13.53
CA THR A 13 19.98 45.35 -12.57
C THR A 13 19.55 44.03 -13.17
N ALA A 14 20.53 43.30 -13.66
CA ALA A 14 20.39 41.90 -14.05
C ALA A 14 20.07 41.09 -12.79
N GLY A 15 18.78 40.83 -12.57
CA GLY A 15 18.34 39.87 -11.57
C GLY A 15 18.69 38.46 -12.03
N LEU A 16 19.65 37.83 -11.35
CA LEU A 16 19.90 36.40 -11.47
C LEU A 16 18.63 35.67 -11.02
N VAL A 17 17.85 35.21 -11.96
CA VAL A 17 16.80 34.23 -11.67
C VAL A 17 17.49 32.91 -11.41
N ALA A 18 17.66 32.57 -10.14
CA ALA A 18 18.02 31.23 -9.73
C ALA A 18 16.86 30.30 -10.12
N ALA A 19 17.07 29.53 -11.18
CA ALA A 19 16.20 28.42 -11.52
C ALA A 19 16.31 27.39 -10.40
N ALA A 20 15.37 27.40 -9.49
CA ALA A 20 15.17 26.30 -8.55
C ALA A 20 14.77 25.09 -9.38
N SER A 21 15.74 24.20 -9.62
CA SER A 21 15.51 22.87 -10.16
C SER A 21 14.58 22.16 -9.17
N MET A 22 13.31 22.11 -9.48
CA MET A 22 12.38 21.19 -8.86
C MET A 22 12.86 19.80 -9.23
N LEU A 23 13.59 19.17 -8.32
CA LEU A 23 13.81 17.74 -8.33
C LEU A 23 12.42 17.11 -8.17
N GLY A 24 11.77 16.88 -9.29
CA GLY A 24 10.62 16.01 -9.34
C GLY A 24 11.09 14.68 -8.79
N THR A 25 10.54 14.26 -7.66
CA THR A 25 10.60 12.89 -7.21
C THR A 25 9.98 12.09 -8.34
N GLU A 26 10.82 11.49 -9.20
CA GLU A 26 10.36 10.48 -10.14
C GLU A 26 9.71 9.40 -9.28
N ALA A 27 8.38 9.36 -9.33
CA ALA A 27 7.65 8.21 -8.86
C ALA A 27 8.22 7.04 -9.67
N ALA A 28 8.98 6.18 -9.01
CA ALA A 28 9.57 5.01 -9.64
C ALA A 28 8.47 4.31 -10.41
N ALA A 29 8.59 4.29 -11.74
CA ALA A 29 7.65 3.61 -12.61
C ALA A 29 7.52 2.17 -12.10
N GLN A 30 6.35 1.79 -11.64
CA GLN A 30 6.12 0.44 -11.17
C GLN A 30 6.33 -0.51 -12.35
N PRO A 31 7.07 -1.61 -12.16
CA PRO A 31 7.38 -2.51 -13.26
C PRO A 31 6.09 -2.93 -13.97
N ALA A 32 6.09 -2.80 -15.30
CA ALA A 32 5.02 -3.30 -16.15
C ALA A 32 5.02 -4.82 -16.01
N GLY A 33 4.05 -5.37 -15.29
CA GLY A 33 3.92 -6.80 -15.04
C GLY A 33 2.92 -7.06 -13.91
N GLY A 34 2.46 -8.28 -13.84
CA GLY A 34 1.57 -8.70 -12.77
C GLY A 34 2.22 -8.54 -11.40
N ARG A 35 1.44 -8.16 -10.45
CA ARG A 35 1.85 -8.03 -9.04
C ARG A 35 0.67 -8.28 -8.11
N MET A 36 0.96 -8.75 -6.93
CA MET A 36 -0.02 -8.92 -5.87
C MET A 36 0.30 -7.95 -4.74
N THR A 37 -0.61 -7.03 -4.46
CA THR A 37 -0.47 -6.02 -3.40
C THR A 37 -1.55 -6.22 -2.35
N VAL A 38 -1.25 -5.82 -1.11
CA VAL A 38 -2.20 -5.81 0.00
C VAL A 38 -2.31 -4.43 0.61
N HIS A 39 -3.46 -4.15 1.22
CA HIS A 39 -3.70 -2.93 1.97
C HIS A 39 -4.70 -3.22 3.09
N ILE A 40 -4.36 -2.88 4.32
CA ILE A 40 -5.20 -3.16 5.46
C ILE A 40 -5.68 -1.85 6.08
N LEU A 41 -6.99 -1.73 6.20
CA LEU A 41 -7.67 -0.57 6.76
C LEU A 41 -8.45 -0.99 8.01
N ASP A 42 -8.13 -0.36 9.12
CA ASP A 42 -8.89 -0.49 10.36
C ASP A 42 -10.05 0.52 10.35
N LEU A 43 -11.27 0.00 10.12
CA LEU A 43 -12.48 0.81 10.11
C LEU A 43 -12.95 1.21 11.52
N TYR A 44 -12.41 0.58 12.56
CA TYR A 44 -12.71 0.94 13.95
C TYR A 44 -12.01 2.23 14.37
N SER A 45 -10.72 2.36 14.02
CA SER A 45 -9.96 3.58 14.26
C SER A 45 -10.04 4.59 13.11
N GLY A 46 -10.48 4.18 11.91
CA GLY A 46 -10.50 5.01 10.71
C GLY A 46 -9.13 5.24 10.10
N THR A 47 -8.15 4.38 10.40
CA THR A 47 -6.74 4.53 9.96
C THR A 47 -6.24 3.28 9.25
N PRO A 48 -5.16 3.39 8.43
CA PRO A 48 -4.46 2.21 7.95
C PRO A 48 -3.89 1.40 9.12
N ALA A 49 -3.94 0.06 9.00
CA ALA A 49 -3.49 -0.83 10.06
C ALA A 49 -1.97 -1.08 9.97
N ASN A 50 -1.22 -0.51 10.87
CA ASN A 50 0.23 -0.67 11.00
C ASN A 50 0.59 -1.85 11.91
N GLY A 51 1.53 -2.71 11.47
CA GLY A 51 2.03 -3.82 12.29
C GLY A 51 1.23 -5.13 12.15
N VAL A 52 0.36 -5.24 11.14
CA VAL A 52 -0.34 -6.49 10.85
C VAL A 52 0.56 -7.44 10.08
N LYS A 53 0.73 -8.66 10.60
CA LYS A 53 1.45 -9.72 9.91
C LYS A 53 0.59 -10.31 8.80
N VAL A 54 1.14 -10.39 7.59
CA VAL A 54 0.50 -10.96 6.40
C VAL A 54 1.34 -12.15 5.94
N GLU A 55 0.72 -13.30 5.75
CA GLU A 55 1.36 -14.52 5.26
C GLU A 55 0.66 -14.96 3.97
N LEU A 56 1.46 -15.27 2.95
CA LEU A 56 0.99 -15.75 1.65
C LEU A 56 1.48 -17.17 1.41
N PHE A 57 0.58 -18.00 0.92
CA PHE A 57 0.83 -19.40 0.59
C PHE A 57 0.34 -19.68 -0.83
N THR A 58 1.02 -20.58 -1.55
CA THR A 58 0.41 -21.29 -2.68
C THR A 58 -0.33 -22.52 -2.17
N LYS A 59 -1.38 -22.94 -2.88
CA LYS A 59 -2.18 -24.11 -2.51
C LYS A 59 -2.29 -25.09 -3.66
N GLN A 60 -1.96 -26.35 -3.40
CA GLN A 60 -2.11 -27.48 -4.32
C GLN A 60 -2.86 -28.61 -3.60
N GLY A 61 -4.12 -28.85 -4.01
CA GLY A 61 -5.00 -29.73 -3.25
C GLY A 61 -5.19 -29.17 -1.82
N ASP A 62 -4.84 -29.98 -0.82
CA ASP A 62 -4.90 -29.60 0.60
C ASP A 62 -3.56 -29.09 1.14
N THR A 63 -2.51 -29.11 0.31
CA THR A 63 -1.17 -28.69 0.73
C THR A 63 -0.99 -27.20 0.52
N MET A 64 -0.61 -26.48 1.59
CA MET A 64 -0.22 -25.07 1.57
C MET A 64 1.29 -24.95 1.71
N THR A 65 1.91 -24.26 0.77
CA THR A 65 3.35 -23.96 0.79
C THR A 65 3.55 -22.47 1.06
N PRO A 66 4.27 -22.07 2.12
CA PRO A 66 4.54 -20.66 2.39
C PRO A 66 5.38 -20.04 1.26
N VAL A 67 4.98 -18.83 0.83
CA VAL A 67 5.63 -18.08 -0.25
C VAL A 67 6.28 -16.82 0.27
N LYS A 68 5.55 -16.03 1.05
CA LYS A 68 6.03 -14.76 1.59
C LYS A 68 5.33 -14.39 2.89
N SER A 69 6.08 -13.77 3.78
CA SER A 69 5.55 -13.10 4.97
C SER A 69 5.99 -11.64 4.97
N ALA A 70 5.12 -10.76 5.40
CA ALA A 70 5.39 -9.33 5.53
C ALA A 70 4.62 -8.75 6.71
N THR A 71 5.05 -7.58 7.19
CA THR A 71 4.31 -6.81 8.19
C THR A 71 3.98 -5.44 7.61
N THR A 72 2.77 -4.95 7.82
CA THR A 72 2.33 -3.66 7.29
C THR A 72 3.01 -2.49 8.00
N GLY A 73 3.29 -1.44 7.27
CA GLY A 73 3.77 -0.15 7.77
C GLY A 73 2.63 0.82 8.08
N ALA A 74 2.99 2.08 8.33
CA ALA A 74 2.07 3.14 8.74
C ALA A 74 0.95 3.44 7.73
N ASP A 75 1.15 3.09 6.47
CA ASP A 75 0.15 3.22 5.40
C ASP A 75 -0.74 1.96 5.23
N GLY A 76 -0.60 0.97 6.11
CA GLY A 76 -1.34 -0.30 6.01
C GLY A 76 -0.85 -1.24 4.91
N ARG A 77 0.33 -0.98 4.33
CA ARG A 77 0.94 -1.78 3.27
C ARG A 77 2.30 -2.31 3.71
N PRO A 78 2.76 -3.46 3.17
CA PRO A 78 4.14 -3.89 3.39
C PRO A 78 5.14 -2.86 2.86
N PRO A 79 6.09 -2.36 3.68
CA PRO A 79 7.07 -1.36 3.24
C PRO A 79 7.99 -1.86 2.13
N ALA A 80 8.20 -3.17 2.04
CA ALA A 80 8.98 -3.80 0.98
C ALA A 80 8.26 -3.91 -0.37
N GLY A 81 7.06 -3.32 -0.49
CA GLY A 81 6.26 -3.33 -1.72
C GLY A 81 5.33 -4.53 -1.85
N PRO A 82 5.07 -5.02 -3.07
CA PRO A 82 4.09 -6.06 -3.33
C PRO A 82 4.42 -7.40 -2.65
N MET A 83 3.39 -8.18 -2.35
CA MET A 83 3.58 -9.56 -1.86
C MET A 83 4.28 -10.43 -2.90
N LEU A 84 3.89 -10.32 -4.16
CA LEU A 84 4.58 -10.95 -5.30
C LEU A 84 4.60 -9.98 -6.48
N ALA A 85 5.62 -10.12 -7.34
CA ALA A 85 5.72 -9.37 -8.58
C ALA A 85 6.63 -10.09 -9.59
N GLY A 86 6.46 -9.76 -10.89
CA GLY A 86 7.26 -10.34 -11.96
C GLY A 86 7.19 -11.85 -12.02
N ASP A 87 8.30 -12.52 -12.26
CA ASP A 87 8.38 -13.98 -12.44
C ASP A 87 7.98 -14.79 -11.19
N ALA A 88 8.04 -14.18 -10.01
CA ALA A 88 7.60 -14.82 -8.78
C ALA A 88 6.06 -14.85 -8.64
N PHE A 89 5.34 -14.06 -9.43
CA PHE A 89 3.90 -14.03 -9.41
C PHE A 89 3.35 -14.89 -10.56
N THR A 90 2.80 -16.03 -10.25
CA THR A 90 2.30 -17.03 -11.21
C THR A 90 0.82 -17.27 -11.05
N ALA A 91 0.17 -17.78 -12.11
CA ALA A 91 -1.20 -18.26 -12.02
C ALA A 91 -1.29 -19.46 -11.07
N GLY A 92 -2.40 -19.60 -10.35
CA GLY A 92 -2.63 -20.68 -9.41
C GLY A 92 -3.47 -20.28 -8.22
N ARG A 93 -3.64 -21.21 -7.30
CA ARG A 93 -4.38 -20.98 -6.05
C ARG A 93 -3.46 -20.45 -4.96
N TYR A 94 -3.96 -19.45 -4.27
CA TYR A 94 -3.28 -18.81 -3.16
C TYR A 94 -4.16 -18.78 -1.92
N VAL A 95 -3.51 -18.78 -0.77
CA VAL A 95 -4.13 -18.49 0.51
C VAL A 95 -3.38 -17.32 1.12
N ILE A 96 -4.11 -16.28 1.51
CA ILE A 96 -3.55 -15.17 2.26
C ILE A 96 -4.14 -15.15 3.67
N ALA A 97 -3.30 -14.89 4.66
CA ALA A 97 -3.68 -14.83 6.05
C ALA A 97 -3.20 -13.52 6.67
N PHE A 98 -4.07 -12.85 7.39
CA PHE A 98 -3.82 -11.61 8.12
C PHE A 98 -3.93 -11.91 9.62
N ASP A 99 -2.85 -11.75 10.36
CA ASP A 99 -2.85 -11.93 11.81
C ASP A 99 -3.17 -10.60 12.50
N LEU A 100 -4.38 -10.49 13.01
CA LEU A 100 -4.90 -9.31 13.67
C LEU A 100 -4.75 -9.38 15.20
N SER A 101 -4.20 -10.49 15.73
CA SER A 101 -4.15 -10.77 17.17
C SER A 101 -3.40 -9.69 17.94
N ASP A 102 -2.18 -9.39 17.49
CA ASP A 102 -1.32 -8.43 18.19
C ASP A 102 -1.69 -6.99 17.84
N TYR A 103 -2.21 -6.78 16.63
CA TYR A 103 -2.68 -5.46 16.20
C TYR A 103 -3.78 -4.94 17.13
N PHE A 104 -4.89 -5.66 17.28
CA PHE A 104 -6.00 -5.21 18.12
C PHE A 104 -5.69 -5.24 19.61
N LYS A 105 -4.83 -6.12 20.10
CA LYS A 105 -4.36 -6.09 21.49
C LYS A 105 -3.54 -4.84 21.81
N GLY A 106 -2.75 -4.36 20.84
CA GLY A 106 -1.93 -3.17 20.97
C GLY A 106 -2.69 -1.87 20.76
N ALA A 107 -3.76 -1.88 19.93
CA ALA A 107 -4.49 -0.69 19.53
C ALA A 107 -5.41 -0.14 20.64
N ASP A 108 -6.08 -1.03 21.38
CA ASP A 108 -6.99 -0.64 22.47
C ASP A 108 -7.11 -1.76 23.50
N LYS A 109 -6.60 -1.51 24.71
CA LYS A 109 -6.68 -2.45 25.84
C LYS A 109 -8.09 -2.64 26.39
N THR A 110 -9.04 -1.82 25.96
CA THR A 110 -10.45 -1.89 26.40
C THR A 110 -11.31 -2.80 25.55
N LEU A 111 -10.75 -3.34 24.45
CA LEU A 111 -11.48 -4.25 23.57
C LEU A 111 -11.93 -5.52 24.31
N PRO A 112 -13.15 -6.01 24.00
CA PRO A 112 -13.61 -7.30 24.50
C PRO A 112 -12.66 -8.43 24.13
N ALA A 113 -12.60 -9.48 24.95
CA ALA A 113 -11.73 -10.63 24.72
C ALA A 113 -12.02 -11.41 23.44
N ASN A 114 -13.22 -11.28 22.87
CA ASN A 114 -13.68 -11.96 21.66
C ASN A 114 -13.61 -11.03 20.44
N PHE A 115 -12.56 -11.16 19.67
CA PHE A 115 -12.35 -10.46 18.40
C PHE A 115 -11.67 -11.39 17.39
N PHE A 116 -11.63 -10.98 16.13
CA PHE A 116 -10.92 -11.73 15.10
C PHE A 116 -9.42 -11.81 15.39
N ARG A 117 -8.90 -13.02 15.45
CA ARG A 117 -7.47 -13.24 15.60
C ARG A 117 -6.77 -13.34 14.26
N LYS A 118 -7.39 -14.06 13.32
CA LYS A 118 -6.82 -14.30 12.00
C LYS A 118 -7.92 -14.28 10.97
N VAL A 119 -7.69 -13.58 9.88
CA VAL A 119 -8.52 -13.61 8.67
C VAL A 119 -7.77 -14.37 7.62
N THR A 120 -8.39 -15.35 7.00
CA THR A 120 -7.79 -16.15 5.94
C THR A 120 -8.71 -16.16 4.73
N MET A 121 -8.15 -15.94 3.55
CA MET A 121 -8.89 -15.99 2.29
C MET A 121 -8.14 -16.86 1.29
N GLU A 122 -8.87 -17.80 0.68
CA GLU A 122 -8.41 -18.56 -0.48
C GLU A 122 -8.94 -17.93 -1.76
N PHE A 123 -8.10 -17.82 -2.79
CA PHE A 123 -8.47 -17.27 -4.09
C PHE A 123 -7.62 -17.86 -5.21
N GLU A 124 -8.04 -17.67 -6.44
CA GLU A 124 -7.34 -18.12 -7.63
C GLU A 124 -6.89 -16.93 -8.48
N VAL A 125 -5.64 -16.96 -8.91
CA VAL A 125 -5.06 -16.07 -9.90
C VAL A 125 -5.09 -16.80 -11.25
N VAL A 126 -5.92 -16.33 -12.15
CA VAL A 126 -6.06 -16.90 -13.50
C VAL A 126 -5.01 -16.32 -14.44
N ASP A 127 -4.78 -15.02 -14.37
CA ASP A 127 -3.79 -14.31 -15.17
C ASP A 127 -2.82 -13.51 -14.30
N ALA A 128 -1.62 -14.03 -14.14
CA ALA A 128 -0.56 -13.38 -13.38
C ALA A 128 0.08 -12.17 -14.10
N LYS A 129 -0.29 -11.87 -15.34
CA LYS A 129 0.14 -10.64 -16.03
C LYS A 129 -0.66 -9.43 -15.57
N MET A 130 -1.85 -9.68 -15.03
CA MET A 130 -2.70 -8.62 -14.46
C MET A 130 -2.31 -8.33 -13.02
N PRO A 131 -2.31 -7.07 -12.61
CA PRO A 131 -2.12 -6.73 -11.22
C PRO A 131 -3.35 -7.15 -10.39
N HIS A 132 -3.10 -7.60 -9.16
CA HIS A 132 -4.11 -8.01 -8.19
C HIS A 132 -3.92 -7.21 -6.91
N HIS A 133 -5.00 -6.60 -6.43
CA HIS A 133 -5.01 -5.86 -5.18
C HIS A 133 -5.92 -6.56 -4.17
N ILE A 134 -5.41 -6.82 -2.98
CA ILE A 134 -6.12 -7.50 -1.90
C ILE A 134 -6.27 -6.55 -0.72
N PRO A 135 -7.36 -5.74 -0.69
CA PRO A 135 -7.68 -4.94 0.47
C PRO A 135 -8.35 -5.80 1.54
N LEU A 136 -7.95 -5.58 2.79
CA LEU A 136 -8.67 -6.02 3.97
C LEU A 136 -9.21 -4.78 4.71
N GLN A 137 -10.52 -4.69 4.84
CA GLN A 137 -11.17 -3.72 5.70
C GLN A 137 -11.67 -4.47 6.93
N CYS A 138 -11.29 -4.04 8.11
CA CYS A 138 -11.63 -4.76 9.33
C CYS A 138 -11.98 -3.85 10.51
N THR A 139 -12.76 -4.39 11.40
CA THR A 139 -12.91 -3.96 12.79
C THR A 139 -12.52 -5.14 13.68
N PRO A 140 -12.48 -5.03 14.99
CA PRO A 140 -12.30 -6.20 15.85
C PRO A 140 -13.31 -7.33 15.60
N TRP A 141 -14.50 -7.04 15.08
CA TRP A 141 -15.61 -7.99 14.98
C TRP A 141 -16.14 -8.26 13.57
N THR A 142 -15.74 -7.45 12.60
CA THR A 142 -16.18 -7.61 11.21
C THR A 142 -15.00 -7.47 10.25
N GLN A 143 -15.13 -8.08 9.09
CA GLN A 143 -14.12 -7.95 8.05
C GLN A 143 -14.75 -8.05 6.65
N ALA A 144 -14.13 -7.37 5.69
CA ALA A 144 -14.36 -7.56 4.27
C ALA A 144 -12.99 -7.67 3.57
N CYS A 145 -12.80 -8.75 2.84
CA CYS A 145 -11.60 -8.97 2.04
C CYS A 145 -12.01 -9.23 0.59
N SER A 146 -11.26 -8.67 -0.34
CA SER A 146 -11.55 -8.75 -1.77
C SER A 146 -10.29 -9.07 -2.56
N VAL A 147 -10.45 -9.58 -3.78
CA VAL A 147 -9.41 -9.66 -4.80
C VAL A 147 -9.85 -8.77 -5.95
N LEU A 148 -9.19 -7.65 -6.12
CA LEU A 148 -9.54 -6.65 -7.12
C LEU A 148 -8.50 -6.64 -8.24
N PRO A 149 -8.93 -6.44 -9.50
CA PRO A 149 -7.98 -6.07 -10.54
C PRO A 149 -7.33 -4.72 -10.13
N GLY A 150 -6.02 -4.63 -10.25
CA GLY A 150 -5.24 -3.45 -9.83
C GLY A 150 -4.89 -2.53 -10.98
#